data_a4ce2363325434c5e0bacff5a8ed9ab2
#
_entry.id   a4ce2363325434c5e0bacff5a8ed9ab2
#
_cell.length_a   1.000
_cell.length_b   1.000
_cell.length_c   1.000
_cell.angle_alpha   90.00
_cell.angle_beta   90.00
_cell.angle_gamma   90.00
#
_symmetry.space_group_name_H-M   'P 1'
#
loop_
_entity.id
_entity.type
_entity.pdbx_description
1 polymer ?
#
loop_
_entity_poly.entity_id
_entity_poly.type
_entity_poly.pdbx_seq_one_letter_code
_entity_poly.pdbx_strand_id
1 'polypeptide(L)'
;MTLPVIFDTDPGIDDAAAIAVLLTNPAFDVRLMTSVAGNVNVDKTTLNIQKLVHFFKRDDVKIARGAEKPLHKPFEDASHIHGESGMPGYDFGDFLLPEVLDDAPAQMAKVLNESADPITIIAVGAFTNLAHLIERFPESLPKIDRVVVMGGSLSGGNMTSVAEFNVFTDPDAAEVLFKSGLDVTMIGLDVTLKALLTPDIVAILAESNATGKMLTDMMAFYADVRADGGKPMHDVNTLFYLLAPEKYVLRDFWLDVVTDGPALGATVADVRGAYHDTTNVHVALDIDRAAFETWFVAQISGIADADVRAV
;
A
#
# COMPACT_ATOMS: atom_id res chain seq x y z
N MET A 1 2.19 6.94 21.90
CA MET A 1 1.63 7.98 20.99
C MET A 1 1.12 7.25 19.79
N THR A 2 -0.05 7.62 19.26
CA THR A 2 -0.57 7.10 18.00
C THR A 2 0.11 7.82 16.84
N LEU A 3 0.36 7.12 15.74
CA LEU A 3 0.98 7.64 14.53
C LEU A 3 -0.13 8.20 13.61
N PRO A 4 -0.19 9.53 13.38
CA PRO A 4 -1.14 10.08 12.42
C PRO A 4 -0.73 9.70 11.00
N VAL A 5 -1.67 9.13 10.23
CA VAL A 5 -1.39 8.63 8.89
C VAL A 5 -2.42 9.06 7.86
N ILE A 6 -1.93 9.27 6.63
CA ILE A 6 -2.72 9.25 5.39
C ILE A 6 -2.36 7.95 4.67
N PHE A 7 -3.37 7.21 4.21
CA PHE A 7 -3.19 5.93 3.52
C PHE A 7 -3.71 6.01 2.09
N ASP A 8 -2.81 5.92 1.11
CA ASP A 8 -3.10 5.96 -0.32
C ASP A 8 -3.02 4.54 -0.90
N THR A 9 -4.09 4.05 -1.52
CA THR A 9 -4.27 2.62 -1.82
C THR A 9 -5.14 2.40 -3.06
N ASP A 10 -4.97 1.26 -3.72
CA ASP A 10 -5.80 0.81 -4.85
C ASP A 10 -6.47 -0.56 -4.57
N PRO A 11 -7.35 -0.66 -3.53
CA PRO A 11 -7.64 -1.91 -2.86
C PRO A 11 -7.90 -3.11 -3.76
N GLY A 12 -6.91 -4.01 -3.72
CA GLY A 12 -6.95 -5.40 -4.12
C GLY A 12 -7.00 -6.31 -2.89
N ILE A 13 -6.60 -7.58 -3.06
CA ILE A 13 -6.73 -8.61 -2.02
C ILE A 13 -5.73 -8.38 -0.87
N ASP A 14 -4.48 -8.01 -1.16
CA ASP A 14 -3.45 -7.75 -0.15
C ASP A 14 -3.58 -6.37 0.50
N ASP A 15 -4.05 -5.34 -0.24
CA ASP A 15 -4.49 -4.07 0.35
C ASP A 15 -5.54 -4.29 1.44
N ALA A 16 -6.50 -5.20 1.23
CA ALA A 16 -7.53 -5.48 2.23
C ALA A 16 -6.92 -5.98 3.56
N ALA A 17 -5.83 -6.75 3.50
CA ALA A 17 -5.10 -7.17 4.70
C ALA A 17 -4.38 -6.00 5.37
N ALA A 18 -3.78 -5.09 4.59
CA ALA A 18 -3.17 -3.87 5.13
C ALA A 18 -4.24 -2.98 5.78
N ILE A 19 -5.38 -2.76 5.11
CA ILE A 19 -6.48 -1.95 5.62
C ILE A 19 -7.08 -2.56 6.90
N ALA A 20 -7.19 -3.90 6.98
CA ALA A 20 -7.64 -4.57 8.20
C ALA A 20 -6.75 -4.21 9.41
N VAL A 21 -5.43 -4.30 9.24
CA VAL A 21 -4.48 -3.90 10.28
C VAL A 21 -4.55 -2.40 10.56
N LEU A 22 -4.55 -1.57 9.53
CA LEU A 22 -4.57 -0.12 9.65
C LEU A 22 -5.75 0.40 10.48
N LEU A 23 -6.96 -0.12 10.20
CA LEU A 23 -8.21 0.35 10.81
C LEU A 23 -8.44 -0.18 12.22
N THR A 24 -7.79 -1.29 12.59
CA THR A 24 -8.01 -1.97 13.88
C THR A 24 -6.86 -1.85 14.86
N ASN A 25 -5.64 -1.55 14.40
CA ASN A 25 -4.50 -1.40 15.28
C ASN A 25 -4.47 0.00 15.90
N PRO A 26 -4.51 0.12 17.25
CA PRO A 26 -4.57 1.42 17.95
C PRO A 26 -3.29 2.27 17.82
N ALA A 27 -2.23 1.73 17.22
CA ALA A 27 -1.01 2.51 16.96
C ALA A 27 -1.21 3.54 15.82
N PHE A 28 -2.20 3.34 14.95
CA PHE A 28 -2.47 4.24 13.83
C PHE A 28 -3.68 5.15 14.09
N ASP A 29 -3.50 6.43 13.80
CA ASP A 29 -4.56 7.44 13.77
C ASP A 29 -4.82 7.83 12.30
N VAL A 30 -5.77 7.15 11.68
CA VAL A 30 -6.07 7.29 10.24
C VAL A 30 -6.82 8.59 9.99
N ARG A 31 -6.14 9.57 9.40
CA ARG A 31 -6.68 10.91 9.11
C ARG A 31 -7.43 11.00 7.80
N LEU A 32 -6.99 10.20 6.82
CA LEU A 32 -7.56 10.15 5.47
C LEU A 32 -7.16 8.83 4.80
N MET A 33 -8.07 8.24 4.06
CA MET A 33 -7.78 7.20 3.08
C MET A 33 -8.06 7.74 1.68
N THR A 34 -7.16 7.50 0.74
CA THR A 34 -7.31 7.96 -0.64
C THR A 34 -7.21 6.78 -1.60
N SER A 35 -8.04 6.80 -2.63
CA SER A 35 -8.00 5.79 -3.69
C SER A 35 -7.16 6.27 -4.87
N VAL A 36 -6.57 5.34 -5.59
CA VAL A 36 -5.90 5.56 -6.87
C VAL A 36 -6.25 4.42 -7.82
N ALA A 37 -6.19 4.64 -9.12
CA ALA A 37 -6.31 3.57 -10.11
C ALA A 37 -5.01 2.74 -10.13
N GLY A 38 -5.13 1.43 -10.08
CA GLY A 38 -4.02 0.49 -10.07
C GLY A 38 -4.53 -0.94 -10.27
N ASN A 39 -4.73 -1.70 -9.20
CA ASN A 39 -5.25 -3.08 -9.25
C ASN A 39 -6.53 -3.19 -10.08
N VAL A 40 -7.42 -2.22 -9.94
CA VAL A 40 -8.60 -1.99 -10.78
C VAL A 40 -8.79 -0.48 -11.00
N ASN A 41 -9.80 -0.07 -11.76
CA ASN A 41 -10.07 1.36 -11.96
C ASN A 41 -10.46 2.06 -10.64
N VAL A 42 -10.30 3.39 -10.60
CA VAL A 42 -10.46 4.19 -9.39
C VAL A 42 -11.87 4.14 -8.78
N ASP A 43 -12.92 3.91 -9.57
CA ASP A 43 -14.27 3.78 -9.04
C ASP A 43 -14.41 2.51 -8.20
N LYS A 44 -13.80 1.41 -8.67
CA LYS A 44 -13.77 0.14 -7.94
C LYS A 44 -12.87 0.22 -6.71
N THR A 45 -11.68 0.83 -6.80
CA THR A 45 -10.78 0.99 -5.65
C THR A 45 -11.41 1.87 -4.58
N THR A 46 -12.10 2.95 -4.97
CA THR A 46 -12.87 3.80 -4.05
C THR A 46 -13.98 3.01 -3.36
N LEU A 47 -14.77 2.26 -4.12
CA LEU A 47 -15.83 1.40 -3.57
C LEU A 47 -15.26 0.35 -2.61
N ASN A 48 -14.10 -0.21 -2.90
CA ASN A 48 -13.44 -1.19 -2.06
C ASN A 48 -12.98 -0.59 -0.72
N ILE A 49 -12.47 0.66 -0.70
CA ILE A 49 -12.22 1.38 0.56
C ILE A 49 -13.52 1.54 1.35
N GLN A 50 -14.62 1.98 0.71
CA GLN A 50 -15.90 2.16 1.39
C GLN A 50 -16.41 0.86 2.03
N LYS A 51 -16.28 -0.28 1.32
CA LYS A 51 -16.64 -1.61 1.85
C LYS A 51 -15.83 -1.97 3.09
N LEU A 52 -14.52 -1.79 3.04
CA LEU A 52 -13.62 -2.14 4.15
C LEU A 52 -13.83 -1.21 5.35
N VAL A 53 -13.92 0.09 5.14
CA VAL A 53 -14.21 1.07 6.19
C VAL A 53 -15.55 0.74 6.88
N HIS A 54 -16.58 0.41 6.09
CA HIS A 54 -17.86 -0.04 6.63
C HIS A 54 -17.75 -1.34 7.41
N PHE A 55 -17.08 -2.35 6.85
CA PHE A 55 -16.88 -3.66 7.50
C PHE A 55 -16.20 -3.51 8.87
N PHE A 56 -15.16 -2.67 8.98
CA PHE A 56 -14.43 -2.43 10.23
C PHE A 56 -15.09 -1.38 11.14
N LYS A 57 -16.33 -0.96 10.87
CA LYS A 57 -17.07 0.04 11.68
C LYS A 57 -16.32 1.37 11.84
N ARG A 58 -15.54 1.73 10.83
CA ARG A 58 -14.74 2.96 10.80
C ARG A 58 -15.31 3.99 9.84
N ASP A 59 -16.65 4.12 9.83
CA ASP A 59 -17.35 5.14 9.02
C ASP A 59 -16.97 6.59 9.42
N ASP A 60 -16.16 6.75 10.47
CA ASP A 60 -15.53 8.01 10.89
C ASP A 60 -14.34 8.41 10.00
N VAL A 61 -13.72 7.47 9.29
CA VAL A 61 -12.57 7.71 8.44
C VAL A 61 -13.00 8.42 7.15
N LYS A 62 -12.36 9.55 6.86
CA LYS A 62 -12.57 10.27 5.60
C LYS A 62 -11.99 9.50 4.43
N ILE A 63 -12.71 9.47 3.32
CA ILE A 63 -12.30 8.84 2.07
C ILE A 63 -12.25 9.91 0.99
N ALA A 64 -11.20 9.91 0.15
CA ALA A 64 -11.13 10.78 -1.01
C ALA A 64 -10.76 9.99 -2.28
N ARG A 65 -11.50 10.26 -3.36
CA ARG A 65 -11.26 9.69 -4.68
C ARG A 65 -10.10 10.42 -5.34
N GLY A 66 -9.12 9.66 -5.84
CA GLY A 66 -7.92 10.18 -6.47
C GLY A 66 -7.83 9.93 -7.97
N ALA A 67 -6.59 9.79 -8.44
CA ALA A 67 -6.28 9.74 -9.87
C ALA A 67 -6.89 8.53 -10.57
N GLU A 68 -7.50 8.79 -11.74
CA GLU A 68 -8.13 7.76 -12.58
C GLU A 68 -7.12 7.07 -13.52
N LYS A 69 -5.96 7.68 -13.70
CA LYS A 69 -4.94 7.23 -14.66
C LYS A 69 -3.56 7.75 -14.25
N PRO A 70 -2.50 7.11 -14.74
CA PRO A 70 -1.12 7.58 -14.60
C PRO A 70 -0.91 8.96 -15.24
N LEU A 71 0.19 9.64 -14.88
CA LEU A 71 0.53 10.97 -15.39
C LEU A 71 0.64 10.99 -16.91
N HIS A 72 1.35 10.06 -17.49
CA HIS A 72 1.65 10.06 -18.93
C HIS A 72 1.30 8.75 -19.64
N LYS A 73 1.45 7.61 -18.95
CA LYS A 73 1.22 6.29 -19.50
C LYS A 73 -0.28 5.97 -19.61
N PRO A 74 -0.74 5.15 -20.58
CA PRO A 74 -2.06 4.55 -20.55
C PRO A 74 -2.25 3.70 -19.30
N PHE A 75 -3.45 3.74 -18.72
CA PHE A 75 -3.77 2.89 -17.58
C PHE A 75 -3.88 1.42 -17.97
N GLU A 76 -3.23 0.56 -17.23
CA GLU A 76 -3.28 -0.90 -17.33
C GLU A 76 -3.54 -1.44 -15.92
N ASP A 77 -4.59 -2.25 -15.74
CA ASP A 77 -4.98 -2.79 -14.43
C ASP A 77 -4.39 -4.19 -14.18
N ALA A 78 -4.54 -4.66 -12.93
CA ALA A 78 -4.18 -6.00 -12.50
C ALA A 78 -5.41 -6.89 -12.20
N SER A 79 -6.53 -6.69 -12.89
CA SER A 79 -7.74 -7.48 -12.69
C SER A 79 -7.52 -8.99 -12.91
N HIS A 80 -6.52 -9.38 -13.70
CA HIS A 80 -6.10 -10.76 -13.88
C HIS A 80 -5.47 -11.40 -12.63
N ILE A 81 -4.99 -10.59 -11.67
CA ILE A 81 -4.44 -11.02 -10.38
C ILE A 81 -5.47 -10.90 -9.26
N HIS A 82 -6.17 -9.77 -9.19
CA HIS A 82 -7.08 -9.41 -8.10
C HIS A 82 -8.56 -9.63 -8.44
N GLY A 83 -8.88 -10.10 -9.65
CA GLY A 83 -10.26 -10.25 -10.15
C GLY A 83 -10.89 -8.91 -10.56
N GLU A 84 -12.02 -8.99 -11.26
CA GLU A 84 -12.71 -7.85 -11.87
C GLU A 84 -13.15 -6.77 -10.85
N SER A 85 -13.42 -7.13 -9.61
CA SER A 85 -13.79 -6.20 -8.54
C SER A 85 -12.61 -5.66 -7.74
N GLY A 86 -11.42 -6.26 -7.88
CA GLY A 86 -10.27 -6.07 -7.00
C GLY A 86 -10.34 -6.92 -5.72
N MET A 87 -11.53 -7.17 -5.19
CA MET A 87 -11.75 -7.93 -3.95
C MET A 87 -12.87 -8.97 -4.15
N PRO A 88 -12.67 -10.01 -4.99
CA PRO A 88 -13.65 -11.10 -5.17
C PRO A 88 -13.66 -12.02 -3.96
N GLY A 89 -14.69 -12.86 -3.87
CA GLY A 89 -14.75 -13.99 -2.93
C GLY A 89 -15.44 -13.69 -1.60
N TYR A 90 -15.66 -12.43 -1.25
CA TYR A 90 -16.42 -12.05 -0.06
C TYR A 90 -17.54 -11.09 -0.42
N ASP A 91 -18.74 -11.36 0.13
CA ASP A 91 -19.92 -10.49 -0.01
C ASP A 91 -19.99 -9.58 1.21
N PHE A 92 -19.91 -8.27 1.00
CA PHE A 92 -20.00 -7.26 2.06
C PHE A 92 -21.46 -6.89 2.37
N GLY A 93 -22.44 -7.48 1.66
CA GLY A 93 -23.86 -7.16 1.78
C GLY A 93 -24.22 -5.77 1.26
N ASP A 94 -25.50 -5.42 1.43
CA ASP A 94 -26.00 -4.09 1.07
C ASP A 94 -25.89 -3.14 2.27
N PHE A 95 -25.29 -1.98 2.06
CA PHE A 95 -25.15 -0.93 3.09
C PHE A 95 -25.13 0.46 2.47
N LEU A 96 -25.37 1.46 3.32
CA LEU A 96 -25.20 2.86 2.90
C LEU A 96 -23.71 3.15 2.77
N LEU A 97 -23.27 3.50 1.56
CA LEU A 97 -21.87 3.81 1.29
C LEU A 97 -21.42 5.06 2.08
N PRO A 98 -20.26 5.02 2.77
CA PRO A 98 -19.64 6.21 3.33
C PRO A 98 -19.43 7.31 2.28
N GLU A 99 -19.48 8.55 2.71
CA GLU A 99 -19.22 9.71 1.85
C GLU A 99 -17.79 9.69 1.30
N VAL A 100 -17.64 10.09 0.03
CA VAL A 100 -16.35 10.20 -0.66
C VAL A 100 -16.15 11.64 -1.08
N LEU A 101 -15.01 12.20 -0.72
CA LEU A 101 -14.55 13.52 -1.15
C LEU A 101 -13.86 13.40 -2.52
N ASP A 102 -13.89 14.47 -3.29
CA ASP A 102 -13.15 14.54 -4.56
C ASP A 102 -11.74 15.11 -4.35
N ASP A 103 -10.87 14.90 -5.36
CA ASP A 103 -9.52 15.45 -5.44
C ASP A 103 -8.64 15.04 -4.24
N ALA A 104 -8.28 13.76 -4.18
CA ALA A 104 -7.45 13.20 -3.11
C ALA A 104 -6.18 14.02 -2.80
N PRO A 105 -5.37 14.50 -3.79
CA PRO A 105 -4.24 15.38 -3.50
C PRO A 105 -4.62 16.66 -2.75
N ALA A 106 -5.74 17.29 -3.09
CA ALA A 106 -6.22 18.48 -2.37
C ALA A 106 -6.68 18.14 -0.94
N GLN A 107 -7.31 16.98 -0.73
CA GLN A 107 -7.69 16.52 0.60
C GLN A 107 -6.47 16.15 1.45
N MET A 108 -5.44 15.51 0.85
CA MET A 108 -4.17 15.27 1.51
C MET A 108 -3.54 16.59 1.99
N ALA A 109 -3.42 17.58 1.08
CA ALA A 109 -2.87 18.90 1.41
C ALA A 109 -3.65 19.59 2.54
N LYS A 110 -4.98 19.50 2.50
CA LYS A 110 -5.85 20.04 3.55
C LYS A 110 -5.57 19.38 4.90
N VAL A 111 -5.55 18.04 4.95
CA VAL A 111 -5.28 17.28 6.18
C VAL A 111 -3.90 17.60 6.74
N LEU A 112 -2.88 17.67 5.89
CA LEU A 112 -1.52 18.05 6.26
C LEU A 112 -1.49 19.44 6.89
N ASN A 113 -2.10 20.44 6.23
CA ASN A 113 -2.07 21.83 6.69
C ASN A 113 -2.89 22.07 7.96
N GLU A 114 -3.96 21.30 8.19
CA GLU A 114 -4.79 21.38 9.40
C GLU A 114 -4.18 20.63 10.59
N SER A 115 -3.21 19.75 10.35
CA SER A 115 -2.57 18.96 11.42
C SER A 115 -1.61 19.78 12.26
N ALA A 116 -1.68 19.59 13.58
CA ALA A 116 -0.70 20.16 14.51
C ALA A 116 0.65 19.44 14.43
N ASP A 117 0.61 18.11 14.26
CA ASP A 117 1.78 17.25 14.17
C ASP A 117 2.06 16.84 12.72
N PRO A 118 3.32 16.56 12.34
CA PRO A 118 3.63 15.97 11.06
C PRO A 118 2.94 14.63 10.85
N ILE A 119 2.58 14.31 9.60
CA ILE A 119 1.82 13.12 9.23
C ILE A 119 2.69 12.18 8.40
N THR A 120 2.65 10.90 8.70
CA THR A 120 3.23 9.86 7.83
C THR A 120 2.26 9.55 6.68
N ILE A 121 2.76 9.56 5.45
CA ILE A 121 2.00 9.07 4.30
C ILE A 121 2.43 7.63 4.00
N ILE A 122 1.46 6.75 3.86
CA ILE A 122 1.66 5.36 3.45
C ILE A 122 1.00 5.21 2.09
N ALA A 123 1.76 4.84 1.05
CA ALA A 123 1.23 4.65 -0.29
C ALA A 123 1.53 3.23 -0.77
N VAL A 124 0.48 2.50 -1.10
CA VAL A 124 0.56 1.09 -1.48
C VAL A 124 -0.01 0.81 -2.89
N GLY A 125 -0.54 1.83 -3.58
CA GLY A 125 -0.87 1.80 -5.00
C GLY A 125 0.13 2.59 -5.85
N ALA A 126 -0.25 2.94 -7.07
CA ALA A 126 0.53 3.85 -7.92
C ALA A 126 0.67 5.23 -7.26
N PHE A 127 1.84 5.87 -7.42
CA PHE A 127 2.15 7.11 -6.66
C PHE A 127 1.60 8.39 -7.31
N THR A 128 0.63 8.27 -8.20
CA THR A 128 0.05 9.40 -8.95
C THR A 128 -0.53 10.48 -8.04
N ASN A 129 -1.24 10.10 -6.96
CA ASN A 129 -1.77 11.06 -6.00
C ASN A 129 -0.66 11.84 -5.29
N LEU A 130 0.44 11.17 -4.92
CA LEU A 130 1.58 11.78 -4.28
C LEU A 130 2.31 12.74 -5.23
N ALA A 131 2.49 12.37 -6.49
CA ALA A 131 3.06 13.26 -7.49
C ALA A 131 2.22 14.54 -7.65
N HIS A 132 0.90 14.40 -7.75
CA HIS A 132 0.00 15.55 -7.78
C HIS A 132 0.03 16.38 -6.49
N LEU A 133 0.16 15.75 -5.32
CA LEU A 133 0.35 16.48 -4.05
C LEU A 133 1.64 17.32 -4.08
N ILE A 134 2.75 16.70 -4.49
CA ILE A 134 4.07 17.35 -4.57
C ILE A 134 4.05 18.54 -5.53
N GLU A 135 3.47 18.37 -6.71
CA GLU A 135 3.46 19.38 -7.76
C GLU A 135 2.46 20.53 -7.50
N ARG A 136 1.28 20.20 -6.98
CA ARG A 136 0.19 21.19 -6.84
C ARG A 136 0.17 21.89 -5.48
N PHE A 137 0.72 21.26 -4.43
CA PHE A 137 0.63 21.73 -3.04
C PHE A 137 2.00 21.67 -2.31
N PRO A 138 3.07 22.24 -2.90
CA PRO A 138 4.41 22.16 -2.32
C PRO A 138 4.52 22.77 -0.92
N GLU A 139 3.63 23.71 -0.56
CA GLU A 139 3.56 24.32 0.76
C GLU A 139 3.14 23.34 1.87
N SER A 140 2.51 22.22 1.51
CA SER A 140 2.07 21.18 2.46
C SER A 140 3.18 20.17 2.79
N LEU A 141 4.22 20.07 1.96
CA LEU A 141 5.26 19.05 2.10
C LEU A 141 6.04 19.12 3.43
N PRO A 142 6.32 20.30 4.03
CA PRO A 142 6.94 20.37 5.33
C PRO A 142 6.13 19.78 6.49
N LYS A 143 4.87 19.41 6.24
CA LYS A 143 3.98 18.73 7.20
C LYS A 143 4.01 17.21 7.07
N ILE A 144 4.75 16.68 6.13
CA ILE A 144 4.98 15.24 5.97
C ILE A 144 6.16 14.85 6.85
N ASP A 145 5.95 13.88 7.78
CA ASP A 145 7.02 13.31 8.60
C ASP A 145 7.92 12.42 7.74
N ARG A 146 7.30 11.48 7.05
CA ARG A 146 7.93 10.56 6.11
C ARG A 146 6.91 9.96 5.15
N VAL A 147 7.38 9.34 4.10
CA VAL A 147 6.57 8.57 3.14
C VAL A 147 7.07 7.12 3.15
N VAL A 148 6.18 6.16 3.41
CA VAL A 148 6.48 4.73 3.30
C VAL A 148 5.69 4.16 2.15
N VAL A 149 6.38 3.61 1.16
CA VAL A 149 5.73 3.11 -0.05
C VAL A 149 5.91 1.62 -0.22
N MET A 150 4.85 0.94 -0.69
CA MET A 150 4.99 -0.38 -1.31
C MET A 150 5.18 -0.16 -2.81
N GLY A 151 6.29 -0.62 -3.34
CA GLY A 151 6.60 -0.51 -4.76
C GLY A 151 8.07 -0.67 -5.07
N GLY A 152 8.37 -0.90 -6.33
CA GLY A 152 9.73 -1.03 -6.83
C GLY A 152 10.43 -2.34 -6.45
N SER A 153 11.63 -2.51 -6.99
CA SER A 153 12.48 -3.66 -6.71
C SER A 153 13.90 -3.43 -7.25
N LEU A 154 14.90 -3.95 -6.55
CA LEU A 154 16.28 -3.99 -7.04
C LEU A 154 16.66 -5.35 -7.64
N SER A 155 15.83 -6.37 -7.50
CA SER A 155 16.16 -7.76 -7.86
C SER A 155 15.21 -8.39 -8.90
N GLY A 156 14.51 -7.57 -9.67
CA GLY A 156 13.57 -8.03 -10.71
C GLY A 156 12.18 -7.50 -10.47
N GLY A 157 11.22 -7.85 -11.32
CA GLY A 157 9.85 -7.33 -11.26
C GLY A 157 8.79 -8.42 -11.22
N ASN A 158 7.54 -8.01 -11.07
CA ASN A 158 6.36 -8.85 -11.18
C ASN A 158 5.47 -8.43 -12.37
N MET A 159 5.63 -7.20 -12.88
CA MET A 159 4.93 -6.73 -14.06
C MET A 159 5.74 -6.95 -15.34
N THR A 160 7.03 -6.68 -15.27
CA THR A 160 8.02 -7.04 -16.29
C THR A 160 9.20 -7.76 -15.62
N SER A 161 10.22 -8.12 -16.38
CA SER A 161 11.43 -8.73 -15.81
C SER A 161 12.17 -7.80 -14.84
N VAL A 162 11.90 -6.49 -14.85
CA VAL A 162 12.65 -5.50 -14.07
C VAL A 162 11.75 -4.51 -13.31
N ALA A 163 10.46 -4.47 -13.61
CA ALA A 163 9.55 -3.49 -13.03
C ALA A 163 8.52 -4.14 -12.09
N GLU A 164 8.36 -3.54 -10.93
CA GLU A 164 7.29 -3.82 -9.98
C GLU A 164 6.02 -3.05 -10.40
N PHE A 165 4.83 -3.59 -10.09
CA PHE A 165 3.54 -3.14 -10.60
C PHE A 165 3.20 -1.68 -10.28
N ASN A 166 3.35 -1.23 -9.04
CA ASN A 166 3.00 0.14 -8.64
C ASN A 166 3.87 1.19 -9.35
N VAL A 167 5.18 0.94 -9.41
CA VAL A 167 6.11 1.79 -10.15
C VAL A 167 5.90 1.67 -11.65
N PHE A 168 5.60 0.47 -12.18
CA PHE A 168 5.28 0.29 -13.60
C PHE A 168 3.99 1.01 -13.97
N THR A 169 2.99 1.04 -13.10
CA THR A 169 1.71 1.69 -13.36
C THR A 169 1.89 3.19 -13.59
N ASP A 170 2.70 3.87 -12.78
CA ASP A 170 3.04 5.28 -13.00
C ASP A 170 4.53 5.57 -12.69
N PRO A 171 5.43 5.28 -13.62
CA PRO A 171 6.88 5.48 -13.41
C PRO A 171 7.26 6.96 -13.28
N ASP A 172 6.53 7.86 -13.95
CA ASP A 172 6.76 9.29 -13.86
C ASP A 172 6.40 9.82 -12.46
N ALA A 173 5.30 9.33 -11.88
CA ALA A 173 4.93 9.68 -10.50
C ALA A 173 5.94 9.13 -9.48
N ALA A 174 6.45 7.92 -9.69
CA ALA A 174 7.51 7.36 -8.85
C ALA A 174 8.80 8.18 -8.94
N GLU A 175 9.18 8.65 -10.13
CA GLU A 175 10.34 9.54 -10.30
C GLU A 175 10.14 10.87 -9.56
N VAL A 176 8.96 11.50 -9.69
CA VAL A 176 8.61 12.73 -8.96
C VAL A 176 8.75 12.52 -7.45
N LEU A 177 8.21 11.42 -6.93
CA LEU A 177 8.27 11.12 -5.50
C LEU A 177 9.72 10.92 -5.01
N PHE A 178 10.48 10.06 -5.67
CA PHE A 178 11.86 9.75 -5.23
C PHE A 178 12.82 10.95 -5.36
N LYS A 179 12.52 11.89 -6.25
CA LYS A 179 13.29 13.15 -6.42
C LYS A 179 12.75 14.34 -5.62
N SER A 180 11.68 14.13 -4.84
CA SER A 180 10.99 15.22 -4.10
C SER A 180 11.79 15.82 -2.94
N GLY A 181 12.79 15.11 -2.43
CA GLY A 181 13.53 15.47 -1.21
C GLY A 181 12.78 15.13 0.09
N LEU A 182 11.64 14.45 0.04
CA LEU A 182 10.95 13.88 1.19
C LEU A 182 11.75 12.69 1.75
N ASP A 183 11.54 12.38 3.04
CA ASP A 183 12.04 11.16 3.67
C ASP A 183 11.21 9.96 3.17
N VAL A 184 11.72 9.22 2.17
CA VAL A 184 11.02 8.12 1.51
C VAL A 184 11.65 6.78 1.86
N THR A 185 10.83 5.85 2.36
CA THR A 185 11.21 4.44 2.55
C THR A 185 10.46 3.56 1.54
N MET A 186 11.21 2.82 0.73
CA MET A 186 10.69 1.87 -0.25
C MET A 186 10.69 0.45 0.31
N ILE A 187 9.51 -0.14 0.43
CA ILE A 187 9.28 -1.55 0.77
C ILE A 187 8.93 -2.28 -0.53
N GLY A 188 9.95 -2.69 -1.26
CA GLY A 188 9.80 -3.31 -2.57
C GLY A 188 9.71 -4.84 -2.56
N LEU A 189 9.69 -5.44 -3.76
CA LEU A 189 9.61 -6.90 -3.93
C LEU A 189 10.78 -7.65 -3.27
N ASP A 190 11.92 -7.00 -3.08
CA ASP A 190 13.10 -7.56 -2.38
C ASP A 190 12.75 -8.07 -0.98
N VAL A 191 11.72 -7.48 -0.38
CA VAL A 191 11.18 -7.83 0.95
C VAL A 191 9.84 -8.55 0.83
N THR A 192 8.89 -8.00 0.08
CA THR A 192 7.51 -8.47 0.11
C THR A 192 7.34 -9.88 -0.47
N LEU A 193 8.23 -10.31 -1.38
CA LEU A 193 8.29 -11.68 -1.85
C LEU A 193 8.84 -12.70 -0.83
N LYS A 194 9.31 -12.22 0.33
CA LYS A 194 9.71 -13.05 1.48
C LYS A 194 8.61 -13.11 2.54
N ALA A 195 7.72 -12.12 2.57
CA ALA A 195 6.59 -12.01 3.51
C ALA A 195 5.37 -12.80 2.98
N LEU A 196 5.42 -14.12 3.10
CA LEU A 196 4.43 -15.03 2.52
C LEU A 196 3.46 -15.55 3.57
N LEU A 197 2.17 -15.61 3.23
CA LEU A 197 1.21 -16.42 3.96
C LEU A 197 1.23 -17.84 3.40
N THR A 198 1.76 -18.76 4.19
CA THR A 198 1.76 -20.19 3.85
C THR A 198 0.34 -20.75 3.92
N PRO A 199 0.07 -21.91 3.27
CA PRO A 199 -1.23 -22.58 3.40
C PRO A 199 -1.66 -22.84 4.85
N ASP A 200 -0.71 -23.15 5.73
CA ASP A 200 -0.99 -23.37 7.16
C ASP A 200 -1.43 -22.06 7.86
N ILE A 201 -0.78 -20.94 7.56
CA ILE A 201 -1.17 -19.63 8.08
C ILE A 201 -2.57 -19.25 7.56
N VAL A 202 -2.83 -19.45 6.28
CA VAL A 202 -4.17 -19.19 5.69
C VAL A 202 -5.23 -20.02 6.39
N ALA A 203 -4.98 -21.31 6.70
CA ALA A 203 -5.91 -22.16 7.43
C ALA A 203 -6.16 -21.66 8.86
N ILE A 204 -5.12 -21.21 9.57
CA ILE A 204 -5.25 -20.59 10.91
C ILE A 204 -6.14 -19.35 10.85
N LEU A 205 -5.92 -18.46 9.88
CA LEU A 205 -6.69 -17.23 9.72
C LEU A 205 -8.16 -17.51 9.39
N ALA A 206 -8.45 -18.50 8.54
CA ALA A 206 -9.80 -18.86 8.14
C ALA A 206 -10.69 -19.28 9.34
N GLU A 207 -10.08 -19.84 10.38
CA GLU A 207 -10.77 -20.32 11.59
C GLU A 207 -10.71 -19.31 12.75
N SER A 208 -10.03 -18.17 12.58
CA SER A 208 -9.77 -17.27 13.70
C SER A 208 -10.95 -16.37 14.07
N ASN A 209 -11.50 -15.65 13.12
CA ASN A 209 -12.59 -14.67 13.31
C ASN A 209 -13.19 -14.24 11.96
N ALA A 210 -14.18 -13.34 11.98
CA ALA A 210 -14.83 -12.82 10.77
C ALA A 210 -13.84 -12.12 9.81
N THR A 211 -12.84 -11.39 10.32
CA THR A 211 -11.80 -10.76 9.49
C THR A 211 -10.92 -11.80 8.81
N GLY A 212 -10.46 -12.80 9.55
CA GLY A 212 -9.67 -13.90 9.00
C GLY A 212 -10.42 -14.64 7.90
N LYS A 213 -11.72 -14.91 8.13
CA LYS A 213 -12.59 -15.52 7.10
C LYS A 213 -12.72 -14.61 5.87
N MET A 214 -13.02 -13.32 6.02
CA MET A 214 -13.12 -12.37 4.92
C MET A 214 -11.83 -12.37 4.07
N LEU A 215 -10.67 -12.24 4.70
CA LEU A 215 -9.38 -12.21 4.01
C LEU A 215 -9.10 -13.53 3.28
N THR A 216 -9.35 -14.67 3.91
CA THR A 216 -9.08 -15.99 3.31
C THR A 216 -10.04 -16.33 2.18
N ASP A 217 -11.31 -15.91 2.25
CA ASP A 217 -12.26 -16.04 1.16
C ASP A 217 -11.80 -15.25 -0.08
N MET A 218 -11.29 -14.02 0.11
CA MET A 218 -10.69 -13.24 -0.98
C MET A 218 -9.38 -13.85 -1.49
N MET A 219 -8.50 -14.31 -0.60
CA MET A 219 -7.23 -14.96 -0.95
C MET A 219 -7.41 -16.23 -1.78
N ALA A 220 -8.56 -16.88 -1.75
CA ALA A 220 -8.85 -18.02 -2.63
C ALA A 220 -8.82 -17.63 -4.13
N PHE A 221 -9.02 -16.36 -4.44
CA PHE A 221 -9.00 -15.81 -5.80
C PHE A 221 -7.66 -15.14 -6.16
N TYR A 222 -6.76 -14.98 -5.20
CA TYR A 222 -5.47 -14.31 -5.41
C TYR A 222 -4.55 -15.15 -6.30
N ALA A 223 -4.24 -14.65 -7.50
CA ALA A 223 -3.49 -15.40 -8.49
C ALA A 223 -1.97 -15.38 -8.29
N ASP A 224 -1.42 -14.44 -7.50
CA ASP A 224 0.01 -14.45 -7.16
C ASP A 224 0.29 -15.51 -6.08
N VAL A 225 0.64 -16.70 -6.55
CA VAL A 225 0.93 -17.86 -5.69
C VAL A 225 2.31 -18.41 -6.01
N ARG A 226 3.15 -18.57 -4.99
CA ARG A 226 4.49 -19.14 -5.14
C ARG A 226 4.44 -20.66 -5.30
N ALA A 227 5.55 -21.25 -5.76
CA ALA A 227 5.63 -22.69 -6.01
C ALA A 227 5.34 -23.58 -4.78
N ASP A 228 5.57 -23.04 -3.57
CA ASP A 228 5.25 -23.68 -2.29
C ASP A 228 3.82 -23.39 -1.80
N GLY A 229 3.01 -22.70 -2.60
CA GLY A 229 1.66 -22.29 -2.25
C GLY A 229 1.57 -21.01 -1.40
N GLY A 230 2.71 -20.39 -1.07
CA GLY A 230 2.74 -19.14 -0.32
C GLY A 230 2.21 -17.96 -1.13
N LYS A 231 1.43 -17.10 -0.48
CA LYS A 231 0.85 -15.88 -1.08
C LYS A 231 1.58 -14.66 -0.52
N PRO A 232 2.23 -13.83 -1.36
CA PRO A 232 2.88 -12.62 -0.90
C PRO A 232 1.86 -11.63 -0.32
N MET A 233 2.21 -11.03 0.81
CA MET A 233 1.46 -9.91 1.38
C MET A 233 2.31 -8.65 1.21
N HIS A 234 2.04 -7.91 0.14
CA HIS A 234 2.88 -6.78 -0.24
C HIS A 234 2.66 -5.59 0.71
N ASP A 235 1.46 -5.06 0.75
CA ASP A 235 1.14 -3.74 1.32
C ASP A 235 1.25 -3.67 2.83
N VAL A 236 0.83 -4.73 3.51
CA VAL A 236 0.87 -4.81 4.97
C VAL A 236 2.30 -4.70 5.54
N ASN A 237 3.32 -4.95 4.71
CA ASN A 237 4.71 -4.75 5.09
C ASN A 237 5.05 -3.29 5.41
N THR A 238 4.35 -2.31 4.81
CA THR A 238 4.52 -0.90 5.13
C THR A 238 4.12 -0.61 6.58
N LEU A 239 3.05 -1.25 7.05
CA LEU A 239 2.57 -1.12 8.43
C LEU A 239 3.48 -1.86 9.41
N PHE A 240 3.92 -3.07 9.07
CA PHE A 240 4.85 -3.81 9.92
C PHE A 240 6.18 -3.09 10.06
N TYR A 241 6.69 -2.48 8.97
CA TYR A 241 7.88 -1.62 9.03
C TYR A 241 7.69 -0.45 10.01
N LEU A 242 6.58 0.24 9.96
CA LEU A 242 6.31 1.38 10.86
C LEU A 242 6.21 0.96 12.33
N LEU A 243 5.78 -0.27 12.62
CA LEU A 243 5.63 -0.79 13.97
C LEU A 243 6.89 -1.50 14.51
N ALA A 244 7.71 -2.05 13.63
CA ALA A 244 8.89 -2.84 13.98
C ALA A 244 10.03 -2.65 12.96
N PRO A 245 10.55 -1.41 12.79
CA PRO A 245 11.57 -1.11 11.77
C PRO A 245 12.85 -1.91 11.95
N GLU A 246 13.17 -2.34 13.17
CA GLU A 246 14.32 -3.19 13.48
C GLU A 246 14.22 -4.61 12.89
N LYS A 247 13.06 -4.99 12.37
CA LYS A 247 12.85 -6.28 11.68
C LYS A 247 13.20 -6.23 10.21
N TYR A 248 13.62 -5.08 9.71
CA TYR A 248 14.03 -4.87 8.33
C TYR A 248 15.51 -4.52 8.23
N VAL A 249 16.13 -4.92 7.13
CA VAL A 249 17.47 -4.46 6.74
C VAL A 249 17.30 -3.39 5.68
N LEU A 250 17.59 -2.14 6.04
CA LEU A 250 17.51 -1.00 5.13
C LEU A 250 18.91 -0.59 4.68
N ARG A 251 18.95 0.00 3.49
CA ARG A 251 20.12 0.70 2.97
C ARG A 251 19.68 1.93 2.18
N ASP A 252 20.46 3.01 2.32
CA ASP A 252 20.21 4.23 1.61
C ASP A 252 20.88 4.19 0.24
N PHE A 253 20.10 4.58 -0.79
CA PHE A 253 20.59 4.65 -2.15
C PHE A 253 20.17 5.97 -2.82
N TRP A 254 20.93 6.38 -3.82
CA TRP A 254 20.33 7.15 -4.88
C TRP A 254 19.59 6.18 -5.81
N LEU A 255 18.31 6.46 -6.00
CA LEU A 255 17.40 5.64 -6.79
C LEU A 255 16.83 6.47 -7.94
N ASP A 256 16.99 5.99 -9.17
CA ASP A 256 16.34 6.52 -10.37
C ASP A 256 15.21 5.57 -10.80
N VAL A 257 14.23 6.13 -11.51
CA VAL A 257 13.15 5.36 -12.15
C VAL A 257 13.30 5.47 -13.66
N VAL A 258 13.16 4.34 -14.36
CA VAL A 258 13.18 4.34 -15.83
C VAL A 258 11.78 4.65 -16.34
N THR A 259 11.62 5.81 -16.98
CA THR A 259 10.31 6.32 -17.44
C THR A 259 10.00 6.02 -18.89
N ASP A 260 10.94 5.41 -19.64
CA ASP A 260 10.71 5.01 -21.02
C ASP A 260 11.53 3.76 -21.44
N GLY A 261 11.27 3.24 -22.64
CA GLY A 261 12.03 2.15 -23.23
C GLY A 261 11.76 0.76 -22.61
N PRO A 262 12.63 -0.23 -22.91
CA PRO A 262 12.36 -1.64 -22.56
C PRO A 262 12.45 -1.95 -21.05
N ALA A 263 12.98 -1.04 -20.25
CA ALA A 263 13.08 -1.17 -18.79
C ALA A 263 12.11 -0.24 -18.06
N LEU A 264 11.07 0.25 -18.73
CA LEU A 264 10.04 1.13 -18.16
C LEU A 264 9.56 0.59 -16.81
N GLY A 265 9.55 1.46 -15.78
CA GLY A 265 9.14 1.13 -14.41
C GLY A 265 10.24 0.47 -13.57
N ALA A 266 11.45 0.26 -14.11
CA ALA A 266 12.55 -0.25 -13.30
C ALA A 266 13.04 0.81 -12.30
N THR A 267 13.27 0.40 -11.06
CA THR A 267 13.98 1.17 -10.03
C THR A 267 15.46 0.80 -10.06
N VAL A 268 16.33 1.80 -10.27
CA VAL A 268 17.76 1.62 -10.48
C VAL A 268 18.55 2.31 -9.37
N ALA A 269 19.21 1.53 -8.52
CA ALA A 269 19.99 2.05 -7.41
C ALA A 269 21.46 2.24 -7.77
N ASP A 270 22.08 3.34 -7.33
CA ASP A 270 23.55 3.48 -7.30
C ASP A 270 24.14 2.67 -6.14
N VAL A 271 24.21 1.35 -6.34
CA VAL A 271 24.62 0.38 -5.30
C VAL A 271 26.04 0.64 -4.79
N ARG A 272 26.90 1.24 -5.61
CA ARG A 272 28.30 1.52 -5.25
C ARG A 272 28.50 2.92 -4.65
N GLY A 273 27.52 3.82 -4.78
CA GLY A 273 27.67 5.23 -4.47
C GLY A 273 28.77 5.89 -5.33
N ALA A 274 28.83 5.50 -6.61
CA ALA A 274 29.89 5.94 -7.50
C ALA A 274 29.48 7.09 -8.44
N TYR A 275 28.19 7.32 -8.54
CA TYR A 275 27.64 8.29 -9.49
C TYR A 275 26.91 9.44 -8.82
N HIS A 276 26.54 9.29 -7.55
CA HIS A 276 25.82 10.30 -6.78
C HIS A 276 26.47 10.49 -5.40
N ASP A 277 26.65 11.75 -5.00
CA ASP A 277 27.23 12.12 -3.69
C ASP A 277 26.21 12.03 -2.53
N THR A 278 24.93 11.86 -2.85
CA THR A 278 23.81 11.81 -1.89
C THR A 278 22.90 10.61 -2.16
N THR A 279 22.04 10.32 -1.22
CA THR A 279 20.97 9.33 -1.33
C THR A 279 19.61 10.01 -1.30
N ASN A 280 18.57 9.39 -1.86
CA ASN A 280 17.21 9.93 -1.90
C ASN A 280 16.14 8.98 -1.38
N VAL A 281 16.46 7.69 -1.18
CA VAL A 281 15.49 6.67 -0.75
C VAL A 281 16.15 5.69 0.21
N HIS A 282 15.44 5.36 1.30
CA HIS A 282 15.72 4.23 2.17
C HIS A 282 15.10 2.98 1.58
N VAL A 283 15.89 2.00 1.18
CA VAL A 283 15.39 0.78 0.52
C VAL A 283 15.47 -0.40 1.47
N ALA A 284 14.35 -1.08 1.69
CA ALA A 284 14.29 -2.32 2.43
C ALA A 284 14.78 -3.49 1.56
N LEU A 285 15.79 -4.22 2.05
CA LEU A 285 16.47 -5.31 1.33
C LEU A 285 16.18 -6.69 1.92
N ASP A 286 15.83 -6.74 3.20
CA ASP A 286 15.53 -7.98 3.90
C ASP A 286 14.57 -7.76 5.07
N ILE A 287 13.94 -8.86 5.52
CA ILE A 287 12.94 -8.88 6.58
C ILE A 287 13.12 -10.11 7.49
N ASP A 288 12.85 -9.95 8.78
CA ASP A 288 12.64 -11.07 9.70
C ASP A 288 11.27 -11.72 9.40
N ARG A 289 11.26 -12.68 8.49
CA ARG A 289 10.07 -13.37 8.02
C ARG A 289 9.26 -14.00 9.17
N ALA A 290 9.93 -14.66 10.12
CA ALA A 290 9.24 -15.32 11.23
C ALA A 290 8.56 -14.32 12.16
N ALA A 291 9.18 -13.16 12.37
CA ALA A 291 8.57 -12.07 13.13
C ALA A 291 7.33 -11.50 12.38
N PHE A 292 7.41 -11.31 11.06
CA PHE A 292 6.28 -10.87 10.25
C PHE A 292 5.10 -11.85 10.33
N GLU A 293 5.33 -13.14 10.08
CA GLU A 293 4.30 -14.18 10.13
C GLU A 293 3.60 -14.22 11.50
N THR A 294 4.38 -14.22 12.58
CA THR A 294 3.87 -14.22 13.94
C THR A 294 3.03 -12.97 14.23
N TRP A 295 3.55 -11.82 13.84
CA TRP A 295 2.87 -10.54 14.04
C TRP A 295 1.58 -10.47 13.24
N PHE A 296 1.58 -10.84 11.96
CA PHE A 296 0.41 -10.77 11.09
C PHE A 296 -0.72 -11.66 11.60
N VAL A 297 -0.40 -12.92 11.95
CA VAL A 297 -1.39 -13.84 12.54
C VAL A 297 -1.97 -13.24 13.83
N ALA A 298 -1.13 -12.70 14.72
CA ALA A 298 -1.60 -12.09 15.95
C ALA A 298 -2.49 -10.86 15.70
N GLN A 299 -2.14 -10.02 14.72
CA GLN A 299 -2.95 -8.84 14.36
C GLN A 299 -4.34 -9.24 13.88
N ILE A 300 -4.43 -10.13 12.91
CA ILE A 300 -5.73 -10.53 12.31
C ILE A 300 -6.55 -11.35 13.32
N SER A 301 -5.95 -12.33 13.99
CA SER A 301 -6.66 -13.17 14.97
C SER A 301 -7.07 -12.40 16.23
N GLY A 302 -6.43 -11.27 16.50
CA GLY A 302 -6.77 -10.40 17.64
C GLY A 302 -7.96 -9.47 17.40
N ILE A 303 -8.46 -9.35 16.17
CA ILE A 303 -9.62 -8.50 15.85
C ILE A 303 -10.89 -9.18 16.37
N ALA A 304 -11.62 -8.52 17.26
CA ALA A 304 -12.84 -9.10 17.82
C ALA A 304 -13.98 -9.02 16.80
N ASP A 305 -14.80 -10.08 16.69
CA ASP A 305 -15.98 -10.09 15.81
C ASP A 305 -16.98 -8.96 16.14
N ALA A 306 -16.99 -8.51 17.39
CA ALA A 306 -17.80 -7.36 17.80
C ALA A 306 -17.33 -6.03 17.15
N ASP A 307 -16.10 -5.96 16.67
CA ASP A 307 -15.52 -4.75 16.05
C ASP A 307 -15.73 -4.68 14.53
N VAL A 308 -16.35 -5.71 13.96
CA VAL A 308 -16.66 -5.75 12.52
C VAL A 308 -18.16 -5.94 12.25
N ARG A 309 -18.58 -5.66 11.01
CA ARG A 309 -19.93 -5.94 10.47
C ARG A 309 -19.84 -7.15 9.55
N ALA A 310 -19.70 -8.32 10.12
CA ALA A 310 -19.80 -9.55 9.33
C ALA A 310 -21.25 -9.77 8.88
N VAL A 311 -21.44 -10.19 7.61
CA VAL A 311 -22.75 -10.50 7.02
C VAL A 311 -23.15 -11.93 7.31
#